data_2baee67b4fbb466faa1961e16f18bc0f
#
_entry.id   2baee67b4fbb466faa1961e16f18bc0f
#
_cell.length_a   1.000
_cell.length_b   1.000
_cell.length_c   1.000
_cell.angle_alpha   90.00
_cell.angle_beta   90.00
_cell.angle_gamma   90.00
#
_symmetry.space_group_name_H-M   'P 1'
#
loop_
_entity.id
_entity.type
_entity.pdbx_description
1 polymer ?
#
loop_
_entity_poly.entity_id
_entity_poly.type
_entity_poly.pdbx_seq_one_letter_code
_entity_poly.pdbx_strand_id
1 'polypeptide(L)'
;VILSDYGQGVVNDVGADRVIKTARSKNVPIIADPKLTGLHRTHGVNWILFQSQGLELMRRRLGVSTGSEAAMKLIETHDWNHLVVLSGEAGVTIYSRDEEVVHAPCTLDDLRQMIGLIDAAAVAIAVAISKNMSVRNTALLANAACECILGADKTESFVLSREDLIDRIGEMSWNLQVSKR
;
A
#
# COMPACT_ATOMS: atom_id res chain seq x y z
N VAL A 1 -12.12 1.77 -6.31
CA VAL A 1 -12.76 1.24 -5.08
C VAL A 1 -11.68 1.00 -4.05
N ILE A 2 -11.91 1.40 -2.78
CA ILE A 2 -11.07 1.03 -1.65
C ILE A 2 -11.86 0.03 -0.80
N LEU A 3 -11.25 -1.11 -0.49
CA LEU A 3 -11.82 -2.21 0.30
C LEU A 3 -10.93 -2.45 1.52
N SER A 4 -11.27 -1.83 2.66
CA SER A 4 -10.58 -1.99 3.93
C SER A 4 -11.27 -3.03 4.81
N ASP A 5 -10.54 -4.07 5.22
CA ASP A 5 -11.04 -5.13 6.10
C ASP A 5 -10.44 -5.00 7.51
N TYR A 6 -11.22 -4.48 8.43
CA TYR A 6 -10.84 -4.38 9.85
C TYR A 6 -11.11 -5.67 10.65
N GLY A 7 -11.54 -6.75 9.99
CA GLY A 7 -11.80 -8.04 10.66
C GLY A 7 -13.06 -8.07 11.52
N GLN A 8 -13.97 -7.12 11.33
CA GLN A 8 -15.22 -6.99 12.08
C GLN A 8 -16.42 -7.68 11.39
N GLY A 9 -16.16 -8.47 10.34
CA GLY A 9 -17.19 -9.25 9.63
C GLY A 9 -17.97 -8.48 8.55
N VAL A 10 -17.72 -7.17 8.37
CA VAL A 10 -18.35 -6.37 7.30
C VAL A 10 -17.91 -6.85 5.93
N VAL A 11 -16.60 -7.10 5.77
CA VAL A 11 -16.03 -7.68 4.56
C VAL A 11 -16.06 -9.19 4.70
N ASN A 12 -17.10 -9.84 4.18
CA ASN A 12 -17.21 -11.29 4.10
C ASN A 12 -16.95 -11.79 2.67
N ASP A 13 -16.87 -13.12 2.50
CA ASP A 13 -16.51 -13.74 1.22
C ASP A 13 -17.45 -13.33 0.07
N VAL A 14 -18.76 -13.35 0.31
CA VAL A 14 -19.78 -13.02 -0.69
C VAL A 14 -19.75 -11.54 -1.04
N GLY A 15 -19.61 -10.68 -0.05
CA GLY A 15 -19.53 -9.23 -0.24
C GLY A 15 -18.27 -8.81 -1.01
N ALA A 16 -17.12 -9.34 -0.60
CA ALA A 16 -15.86 -9.08 -1.28
C ALA A 16 -15.89 -9.53 -2.75
N ASP A 17 -16.31 -10.77 -3.00
CA ASP A 17 -16.43 -11.33 -4.36
C ASP A 17 -17.34 -10.46 -5.25
N ARG A 18 -18.50 -10.04 -4.73
CA ARG A 18 -19.43 -9.19 -5.46
C ARG A 18 -18.85 -7.82 -5.80
N VAL A 19 -18.15 -7.19 -4.85
CA VAL A 19 -17.51 -5.88 -5.05
C VAL A 19 -16.41 -6.02 -6.11
N ILE A 20 -15.53 -7.01 -5.99
CA ILE A 20 -14.41 -7.23 -6.90
C ILE A 20 -14.93 -7.53 -8.32
N LYS A 21 -15.87 -8.43 -8.48
CA LYS A 21 -16.47 -8.75 -9.79
C LYS A 21 -17.13 -7.54 -10.44
N THR A 22 -17.87 -6.75 -9.65
CA THR A 22 -18.53 -5.55 -10.15
C THR A 22 -17.53 -4.49 -10.59
N ALA A 23 -16.50 -4.24 -9.80
CA ALA A 23 -15.46 -3.27 -10.14
C ALA A 23 -14.68 -3.71 -11.40
N ARG A 24 -14.29 -4.99 -11.49
CA ARG A 24 -13.61 -5.55 -12.68
C ARG A 24 -14.46 -5.45 -13.93
N SER A 25 -15.76 -5.75 -13.85
CA SER A 25 -16.67 -5.65 -15.01
C SER A 25 -16.84 -4.23 -15.56
N LYS A 26 -16.50 -3.24 -14.72
CA LYS A 26 -16.54 -1.80 -15.07
C LYS A 26 -15.16 -1.19 -15.29
N ASN A 27 -14.10 -2.00 -15.28
CA ASN A 27 -12.70 -1.55 -15.37
C ASN A 27 -12.34 -0.50 -14.29
N VAL A 28 -12.92 -0.63 -13.09
CA VAL A 28 -12.63 0.23 -11.96
C VAL A 28 -11.53 -0.41 -11.10
N PRO A 29 -10.38 0.24 -10.92
CA PRO A 29 -9.31 -0.28 -10.08
C PRO A 29 -9.73 -0.47 -8.62
N ILE A 30 -9.18 -1.50 -7.99
CA ILE A 30 -9.47 -1.88 -6.61
C ILE A 30 -8.17 -1.80 -5.81
N ILE A 31 -8.23 -1.08 -4.68
CA ILE A 31 -7.20 -1.04 -3.66
C ILE A 31 -7.76 -1.79 -2.46
N ALA A 32 -7.03 -2.74 -1.88
CA ALA A 32 -7.49 -3.45 -0.70
C ALA A 32 -6.44 -3.49 0.41
N ASP A 33 -6.93 -3.34 1.64
CA ASP A 33 -6.20 -3.55 2.89
C ASP A 33 -6.88 -4.73 3.64
N PRO A 34 -6.48 -5.98 3.35
CA PRO A 34 -7.07 -7.13 3.99
C PRO A 34 -6.37 -7.47 5.30
N LYS A 35 -7.11 -8.03 6.26
CA LYS A 35 -6.47 -8.84 7.30
C LYS A 35 -5.86 -10.11 6.68
N LEU A 36 -4.75 -10.59 7.23
CA LEU A 36 -4.05 -11.78 6.69
C LEU A 36 -4.94 -13.03 6.64
N THR A 37 -5.94 -13.12 7.50
CA THR A 37 -6.96 -14.18 7.49
C THR A 37 -7.96 -14.04 6.35
N GLY A 38 -8.06 -12.87 5.74
CA GLY A 38 -8.96 -12.52 4.64
C GLY A 38 -8.29 -12.46 3.25
N LEU A 39 -7.03 -12.86 3.12
CA LEU A 39 -6.30 -12.77 1.84
C LEU A 39 -7.00 -13.50 0.68
N HIS A 40 -7.66 -14.62 0.95
CA HIS A 40 -8.42 -15.37 -0.06
C HIS A 40 -9.55 -14.55 -0.71
N ARG A 41 -10.00 -13.48 -0.05
CA ARG A 41 -11.05 -12.57 -0.55
C ARG A 41 -10.55 -11.53 -1.53
N THR A 42 -9.25 -11.44 -1.75
CA THR A 42 -8.63 -10.36 -2.54
C THR A 42 -8.15 -10.82 -3.92
N HIS A 43 -8.58 -11.99 -4.37
CA HIS A 43 -8.17 -12.51 -5.67
C HIS A 43 -8.57 -11.56 -6.81
N GLY A 44 -7.61 -11.19 -7.65
CA GLY A 44 -7.81 -10.27 -8.77
C GLY A 44 -7.95 -8.80 -8.42
N VAL A 45 -7.54 -8.40 -7.21
CA VAL A 45 -7.44 -6.98 -6.81
C VAL A 45 -6.21 -6.34 -7.46
N ASN A 46 -6.30 -5.05 -7.82
CA ASN A 46 -5.19 -4.37 -8.48
C ASN A 46 -4.06 -4.00 -7.52
N TRP A 47 -4.39 -3.44 -6.37
CA TRP A 47 -3.44 -2.92 -5.39
C TRP A 47 -3.73 -3.48 -4.00
N ILE A 48 -2.75 -4.13 -3.41
CA ILE A 48 -2.84 -4.65 -2.02
C ILE A 48 -1.89 -3.87 -1.14
N LEU A 49 -2.37 -3.49 0.05
CA LEU A 49 -1.56 -2.83 1.07
C LEU A 49 -1.23 -3.79 2.21
N PHE A 50 0.03 -3.85 2.56
CA PHE A 50 0.55 -4.57 3.71
C PHE A 50 1.39 -3.66 4.60
N GLN A 51 1.40 -3.91 5.88
CA GLN A 51 2.49 -3.48 6.74
C GLN A 51 3.66 -4.49 6.61
N SER A 52 4.89 -4.03 6.82
CA SER A 52 6.10 -4.86 6.74
C SER A 52 6.02 -6.15 7.58
N GLN A 53 5.42 -6.05 8.76
CA GLN A 53 5.18 -7.20 9.64
C GLN A 53 4.28 -8.26 9.01
N GLY A 54 3.27 -7.82 8.23
CA GLY A 54 2.38 -8.72 7.49
C GLY A 54 3.12 -9.50 6.42
N LEU A 55 3.97 -8.83 5.63
CA LEU A 55 4.80 -9.48 4.63
C LEU A 55 5.80 -10.44 5.25
N GLU A 56 6.44 -10.08 6.36
CA GLU A 56 7.39 -10.95 7.07
C GLU A 56 6.69 -12.22 7.60
N LEU A 57 5.47 -12.10 8.13
CA LEU A 57 4.69 -13.26 8.54
C LEU A 57 4.38 -14.19 7.36
N MET A 58 4.01 -13.60 6.23
CA MET A 58 3.74 -14.37 5.01
C MET A 58 5.01 -15.01 4.44
N ARG A 59 6.16 -14.32 4.49
CA ARG A 59 7.46 -14.87 4.10
C ARG A 59 7.75 -16.18 4.86
N ARG A 60 7.57 -16.15 6.19
CA ARG A 60 7.76 -17.35 7.04
C ARG A 60 6.78 -18.47 6.70
N ARG A 61 5.51 -18.15 6.49
CA ARG A 61 4.48 -19.14 6.13
C ARG A 61 4.72 -19.80 4.78
N LEU A 62 5.24 -19.02 3.82
CA LEU A 62 5.56 -19.51 2.47
C LEU A 62 6.89 -20.27 2.40
N GLY A 63 7.71 -20.21 3.46
CA GLY A 63 9.01 -20.87 3.52
C GLY A 63 10.03 -20.30 2.52
N VAL A 64 9.92 -19.01 2.18
CA VAL A 64 10.83 -18.35 1.24
C VAL A 64 11.87 -17.51 1.96
N SER A 65 13.01 -17.24 1.28
CA SER A 65 14.17 -16.63 1.90
C SER A 65 14.05 -15.12 2.07
N THR A 66 13.37 -14.43 1.15
CA THR A 66 13.31 -12.96 1.11
C THR A 66 11.87 -12.43 1.09
N GLY A 67 11.70 -11.18 1.53
CA GLY A 67 10.43 -10.46 1.40
C GLY A 67 10.01 -10.28 -0.06
N SER A 68 10.97 -10.07 -0.96
CA SER A 68 10.70 -9.95 -2.40
C SER A 68 10.14 -11.25 -2.97
N GLU A 69 10.72 -12.41 -2.64
CA GLU A 69 10.18 -13.71 -3.05
C GLU A 69 8.76 -13.93 -2.51
N ALA A 70 8.52 -13.55 -1.25
CA ALA A 70 7.18 -13.64 -0.66
C ALA A 70 6.17 -12.74 -1.38
N ALA A 71 6.55 -11.50 -1.67
CA ALA A 71 5.71 -10.54 -2.36
C ALA A 71 5.31 -11.06 -3.75
N MET A 72 6.28 -11.56 -4.51
CA MET A 72 6.04 -12.09 -5.85
C MET A 72 5.13 -13.32 -5.84
N LYS A 73 5.40 -14.26 -4.92
CA LYS A 73 4.56 -15.46 -4.78
C LYS A 73 3.13 -15.11 -4.39
N LEU A 74 2.93 -14.11 -3.55
CA LEU A 74 1.59 -13.61 -3.19
C LEU A 74 0.88 -12.95 -4.37
N ILE A 75 1.58 -12.11 -5.12
CA ILE A 75 1.08 -11.45 -6.33
C ILE A 75 0.59 -12.51 -7.34
N GLU A 76 1.40 -13.53 -7.60
CA GLU A 76 1.05 -14.62 -8.51
C GLU A 76 -0.14 -15.45 -8.00
N THR A 77 -0.10 -15.85 -6.72
CA THR A 77 -1.12 -16.71 -6.11
C THR A 77 -2.50 -16.06 -6.09
N HIS A 78 -2.56 -14.75 -5.83
CA HIS A 78 -3.80 -14.03 -5.66
C HIS A 78 -4.22 -13.19 -6.88
N ASP A 79 -3.48 -13.26 -7.98
CA ASP A 79 -3.73 -12.47 -9.19
C ASP A 79 -3.78 -10.95 -8.93
N TRP A 80 -2.84 -10.45 -8.11
CA TRP A 80 -2.68 -9.01 -7.88
C TRP A 80 -1.79 -8.37 -8.95
N ASN A 81 -1.97 -7.06 -9.19
CA ASN A 81 -1.02 -6.30 -10.01
C ASN A 81 0.14 -5.76 -9.17
N HIS A 82 -0.17 -5.19 -8.00
CA HIS A 82 0.80 -4.55 -7.13
C HIS A 82 0.58 -4.91 -5.67
N LEU A 83 1.68 -5.17 -4.96
CA LEU A 83 1.72 -5.26 -3.50
C LEU A 83 2.53 -4.09 -2.95
N VAL A 84 1.89 -3.25 -2.16
CA VAL A 84 2.48 -2.09 -1.49
C VAL A 84 2.81 -2.46 -0.05
N VAL A 85 4.04 -2.28 0.35
CA VAL A 85 4.52 -2.56 1.71
C VAL A 85 4.88 -1.27 2.40
N LEU A 86 4.19 -0.99 3.50
CA LEU A 86 4.38 0.18 4.34
C LEU A 86 5.29 -0.21 5.51
N SER A 87 6.48 0.34 5.56
CA SER A 87 7.54 -0.06 6.52
C SER A 87 7.89 1.03 7.53
N GLY A 88 7.02 2.02 7.73
CA GLY A 88 7.27 3.11 8.67
C GLY A 88 8.57 3.84 8.34
N GLU A 89 9.56 3.73 9.23
CA GLU A 89 10.89 4.35 9.07
C GLU A 89 11.65 3.92 7.80
N ALA A 90 11.38 2.75 7.26
CA ALA A 90 12.01 2.33 6.01
C ALA A 90 11.28 2.85 4.76
N GLY A 91 10.08 3.46 4.91
CA GLY A 91 9.35 4.03 3.80
C GLY A 91 8.38 3.06 3.11
N VAL A 92 8.16 3.25 1.81
CA VAL A 92 7.17 2.51 1.01
C VAL A 92 7.85 1.72 -0.09
N THR A 93 7.52 0.44 -0.20
CA THR A 93 7.98 -0.43 -1.31
C THR A 93 6.79 -0.92 -2.12
N ILE A 94 6.86 -0.82 -3.44
CA ILE A 94 5.87 -1.37 -4.36
C ILE A 94 6.50 -2.49 -5.16
N TYR A 95 5.96 -3.69 -5.01
CA TYR A 95 6.26 -4.86 -5.84
C TYR A 95 5.19 -4.94 -6.93
N SER A 96 5.60 -5.08 -8.18
CA SER A 96 4.69 -5.15 -9.32
C SER A 96 4.88 -6.45 -10.07
N ARG A 97 3.80 -6.98 -10.68
CA ARG A 97 3.83 -8.25 -11.43
C ARG A 97 4.84 -8.22 -12.58
N ASP A 98 4.76 -7.20 -13.42
CA ASP A 98 5.49 -7.11 -14.69
C ASP A 98 6.45 -5.91 -14.74
N GLU A 99 6.63 -5.21 -13.60
CA GLU A 99 7.42 -4.00 -13.53
C GLU A 99 8.57 -4.13 -12.51
N GLU A 100 9.38 -3.09 -12.44
CA GLU A 100 10.46 -2.97 -11.45
C GLU A 100 9.91 -2.88 -10.02
N VAL A 101 10.66 -3.35 -9.06
CA VAL A 101 10.41 -3.07 -7.64
C VAL A 101 10.86 -1.64 -7.35
N VAL A 102 9.95 -0.84 -6.82
CA VAL A 102 10.21 0.57 -6.50
C VAL A 102 10.18 0.76 -4.99
N HIS A 103 11.20 1.40 -4.45
CA HIS A 103 11.29 1.75 -3.04
C HIS A 103 11.48 3.25 -2.88
N ALA A 104 10.58 3.89 -2.13
CA ALA A 104 10.66 5.27 -1.69
C ALA A 104 11.04 5.28 -0.20
N PRO A 105 12.29 5.64 0.17
CA PRO A 105 12.73 5.65 1.55
C PRO A 105 12.04 6.77 2.33
N CYS A 106 11.78 6.53 3.62
CA CYS A 106 11.35 7.57 4.54
C CYS A 106 12.48 8.56 4.80
N THR A 107 12.16 9.85 4.80
CA THR A 107 13.12 10.93 5.01
C THR A 107 12.94 11.64 6.34
N LEU A 108 12.06 11.14 7.21
CA LEU A 108 11.86 11.66 8.55
C LEU A 108 12.89 11.09 9.53
N ASP A 109 13.44 11.97 10.36
CA ASP A 109 14.36 11.59 11.46
C ASP A 109 13.61 11.13 12.70
N ASP A 110 12.37 11.58 12.91
CA ASP A 110 11.55 11.28 14.10
C ASP A 110 10.16 10.83 13.70
N LEU A 111 9.80 9.61 14.11
CA LEU A 111 8.48 9.03 13.88
C LEU A 111 7.65 9.11 15.16
N ARG A 112 6.56 9.82 15.11
CA ARG A 112 5.72 10.11 16.27
C ARG A 112 4.54 9.17 16.42
N GLN A 113 4.03 8.62 15.30
CA GLN A 113 2.88 7.73 15.31
C GLN A 113 2.76 6.90 14.03
N MET A 114 1.86 5.90 14.04
CA MET A 114 1.57 5.05 12.87
C MET A 114 0.08 4.89 12.57
N ILE A 115 -0.79 5.56 13.34
CA ILE A 115 -2.26 5.44 13.17
C ILE A 115 -2.66 6.19 11.89
N GLY A 116 -3.44 5.53 11.02
CA GLY A 116 -3.87 6.11 9.75
C GLY A 116 -2.88 5.93 8.58
N LEU A 117 -1.73 5.27 8.80
CA LEU A 117 -0.72 5.07 7.77
C LEU A 117 -1.26 4.37 6.53
N ILE A 118 -2.00 3.29 6.72
CA ILE A 118 -2.60 2.51 5.62
C ILE A 118 -3.67 3.34 4.89
N ASP A 119 -4.49 4.06 5.65
CA ASP A 119 -5.57 4.87 5.07
C ASP A 119 -4.99 6.01 4.22
N ALA A 120 -3.95 6.69 4.70
CA ALA A 120 -3.25 7.73 3.94
C ALA A 120 -2.63 7.18 2.65
N ALA A 121 -1.94 6.03 2.73
CA ALA A 121 -1.40 5.36 1.55
C ALA A 121 -2.50 4.96 0.56
N ALA A 122 -3.61 4.39 1.04
CA ALA A 122 -4.72 3.99 0.17
C ALA A 122 -5.32 5.17 -0.60
N VAL A 123 -5.51 6.31 0.07
CA VAL A 123 -6.02 7.54 -0.57
C VAL A 123 -5.00 8.09 -1.56
N ALA A 124 -3.71 8.16 -1.20
CA ALA A 124 -2.65 8.62 -2.10
C ALA A 124 -2.57 7.76 -3.37
N ILE A 125 -2.62 6.44 -3.23
CA ILE A 125 -2.64 5.50 -4.36
C ILE A 125 -3.91 5.70 -5.21
N ALA A 126 -5.08 5.91 -4.61
CA ALA A 126 -6.30 6.17 -5.34
C ALA A 126 -6.20 7.45 -6.18
N VAL A 127 -5.60 8.51 -5.64
CA VAL A 127 -5.31 9.76 -6.37
C VAL A 127 -4.32 9.49 -7.50
N ALA A 128 -3.23 8.78 -7.25
CA ALA A 128 -2.24 8.44 -8.26
C ALA A 128 -2.85 7.67 -9.44
N ILE A 129 -3.67 6.66 -9.15
CA ILE A 129 -4.40 5.89 -10.18
C ILE A 129 -5.33 6.80 -10.98
N SER A 130 -6.08 7.69 -10.31
CA SER A 130 -7.02 8.61 -10.99
C SER A 130 -6.32 9.60 -11.93
N LYS A 131 -5.03 9.82 -11.74
CA LYS A 131 -4.17 10.70 -12.55
C LYS A 131 -3.26 9.92 -13.50
N ASN A 132 -3.42 8.60 -13.61
CA ASN A 132 -2.58 7.73 -14.43
C ASN A 132 -1.07 7.92 -14.14
N MET A 133 -0.72 8.09 -12.87
CA MET A 133 0.68 8.23 -12.45
C MET A 133 1.43 6.90 -12.62
N SER A 134 2.73 6.98 -12.93
CA SER A 134 3.61 5.81 -12.95
C SER A 134 3.73 5.19 -11.55
N VAL A 135 4.13 3.92 -11.46
CA VAL A 135 4.39 3.23 -10.18
C VAL A 135 5.42 3.99 -9.34
N ARG A 136 6.46 4.55 -9.97
CA ARG A 136 7.47 5.39 -9.31
C ARG A 136 6.85 6.62 -8.64
N ASN A 137 6.04 7.37 -9.36
CA ASN A 137 5.37 8.55 -8.82
C ASN A 137 4.30 8.16 -7.78
N THR A 138 3.66 7.01 -7.94
CA THR A 138 2.73 6.46 -6.94
C THR A 138 3.45 6.13 -5.64
N ALA A 139 4.65 5.54 -5.70
CA ALA A 139 5.46 5.25 -4.52
C ALA A 139 5.86 6.52 -3.78
N LEU A 140 6.29 7.56 -4.50
CA LEU A 140 6.64 8.86 -3.91
C LEU A 140 5.44 9.53 -3.24
N LEU A 141 4.30 9.57 -3.92
CA LEU A 141 3.08 10.17 -3.37
C LEU A 141 2.58 9.41 -2.14
N ALA A 142 2.59 8.08 -2.19
CA ALA A 142 2.21 7.24 -1.06
C ALA A 142 3.17 7.42 0.13
N ASN A 143 4.49 7.49 -0.14
CA ASN A 143 5.48 7.73 0.90
C ASN A 143 5.31 9.11 1.55
N ALA A 144 5.11 10.17 0.75
CA ALA A 144 4.84 11.52 1.27
C ALA A 144 3.60 11.54 2.18
N ALA A 145 2.50 10.90 1.76
CA ALA A 145 1.30 10.79 2.57
C ALA A 145 1.55 10.01 3.88
N CYS A 146 2.34 8.94 3.83
CA CYS A 146 2.78 8.21 5.02
C CYS A 146 3.61 9.09 5.94
N GLU A 147 4.56 9.85 5.42
CA GLU A 147 5.43 10.73 6.21
C GLU A 147 4.65 11.86 6.90
N CYS A 148 3.62 12.43 6.27
CA CYS A 148 2.73 13.38 6.93
C CYS A 148 2.08 12.76 8.19
N ILE A 149 1.64 11.50 8.10
CA ILE A 149 1.05 10.78 9.25
C ILE A 149 2.13 10.45 10.28
N LEU A 150 3.27 9.93 9.85
CA LEU A 150 4.36 9.52 10.74
C LEU A 150 4.94 10.69 11.55
N GLY A 151 5.04 11.87 10.95
CA GLY A 151 5.54 13.09 11.57
C GLY A 151 4.51 13.88 12.39
N ALA A 152 3.21 13.57 12.27
CA ALA A 152 2.15 14.30 12.95
C ALA A 152 2.16 14.06 14.47
N ASP A 153 1.84 15.09 15.26
CA ASP A 153 1.71 14.95 16.70
C ASP A 153 0.51 14.06 17.08
N LYS A 154 0.69 13.20 18.09
CA LYS A 154 -0.35 12.31 18.59
C LYS A 154 -1.58 13.03 19.15
N THR A 155 -1.43 14.31 19.44
CA THR A 155 -2.48 15.17 20.01
C THR A 155 -3.34 15.88 18.96
N GLU A 156 -2.91 15.86 17.69
CA GLU A 156 -3.63 16.51 16.61
C GLU A 156 -4.65 15.56 15.96
N SER A 157 -5.69 16.13 15.35
CA SER A 157 -6.63 15.37 14.55
C SER A 157 -5.89 14.86 13.30
N PHE A 158 -5.95 13.53 13.08
CA PHE A 158 -5.25 12.85 11.98
C PHE A 158 -5.95 13.11 10.63
N VAL A 159 -6.00 14.35 10.20
CA VAL A 159 -6.54 14.73 8.91
C VAL A 159 -5.38 15.16 8.02
N LEU A 160 -5.00 14.30 7.08
CA LEU A 160 -4.04 14.66 6.05
C LEU A 160 -4.67 15.70 5.13
N SER A 161 -4.19 16.93 5.18
CA SER A 161 -4.62 17.99 4.27
C SER A 161 -3.84 17.91 2.94
N ARG A 162 -4.39 18.57 1.91
CA ARG A 162 -3.70 18.70 0.63
C ARG A 162 -2.45 19.59 0.77
N GLU A 163 -2.51 20.57 1.64
CA GLU A 163 -1.42 21.54 1.88
C GLU A 163 -0.24 20.85 2.53
N ASP A 164 -0.47 20.08 3.61
CA ASP A 164 0.57 19.28 4.27
C ASP A 164 1.27 18.33 3.30
N LEU A 165 0.49 17.69 2.40
CA LEU A 165 1.03 16.78 1.41
C LEU A 165 1.90 17.48 0.37
N ILE A 166 1.50 18.68 -0.09
CA ILE A 166 2.27 19.49 -1.04
C ILE A 166 3.57 19.96 -0.40
N ASP A 167 3.52 20.46 0.82
CA ASP A 167 4.67 20.94 1.57
C ASP A 167 5.66 19.79 1.79
N ARG A 168 5.15 18.62 2.22
CA ARG A 168 5.99 17.42 2.41
C ARG A 168 6.65 16.95 1.13
N ILE A 169 5.94 16.94 0.01
CA ILE A 169 6.51 16.60 -1.30
C ILE A 169 7.63 17.58 -1.68
N GLY A 170 7.48 18.87 -1.36
CA GLY A 170 8.49 19.88 -1.61
C GLY A 170 9.76 19.71 -0.78
N GLU A 171 9.66 19.14 0.42
CA GLU A 171 10.78 18.90 1.34
C GLU A 171 11.51 17.58 1.07
N MET A 172 10.83 16.60 0.46
CA MET A 172 11.42 15.28 0.21
C MET A 172 12.59 15.36 -0.76
N SER A 173 13.71 14.72 -0.38
CA SER A 173 14.74 14.40 -1.35
C SER A 173 14.25 13.23 -2.23
N TRP A 174 14.22 13.43 -3.53
CA TRP A 174 13.69 12.47 -4.50
C TRP A 174 14.62 11.26 -4.74
N ASN A 175 14.90 10.48 -3.69
CA ASN A 175 15.77 9.32 -3.72
C ASN A 175 14.95 8.04 -3.90
N LEU A 176 14.52 7.77 -5.14
CA LEU A 176 13.92 6.48 -5.48
C LEU A 176 14.99 5.42 -5.70
N GLN A 177 14.82 4.28 -5.07
CA GLN A 177 15.57 3.07 -5.35
C GLN A 177 14.73 2.17 -6.26
N VAL A 178 15.28 1.83 -7.42
CA VAL A 178 14.63 0.96 -8.40
C VAL A 178 15.51 -0.25 -8.66
N SER A 179 14.99 -1.44 -8.44
CA SER A 179 15.67 -2.68 -8.77
C SER A 179 14.94 -3.41 -9.89
N LYS A 180 15.71 -3.84 -10.89
CA LYS A 180 15.21 -4.78 -11.89
C LYS A 180 15.12 -6.17 -11.27
N ARG A 181 14.18 -6.94 -11.73
CA ARG A 181 14.07 -8.37 -11.44
C ARG A 181 15.19 -9.15 -12.09
#